data_c5faa5fa5f761dc891c9edbd84efd717
#
_entry.id   c5faa5fa5f761dc891c9edbd84efd717
#
_cell.length_a   1.000
_cell.length_b   1.000
_cell.length_c   1.000
_cell.angle_alpha   90.00
_cell.angle_beta   90.00
_cell.angle_gamma   90.00
#
_symmetry.space_group_name_H-M   'P 1'
#
loop_
_entity.id
_entity.type
_entity.pdbx_description
1 polymer ?
#
loop_
_entity_poly.entity_id
_entity_poly.type
_entity_poly.pdbx_seq_one_letter_code
_entity_poly.pdbx_strand_id
1 'polypeptide(L)'
;MLHVVLVEPEIPANTGNIARTCAATGSVLHLVKPLGFDISDKAVKRAGLDYWHLVDVRVYEDLDDFFAKNHPSCLRLFSTKAPRRYDEADYPDGTYLFCGKETRGLPEDLLAAHYDSCVRIPIRAEARSLNLSNSAAIGVFEALRQQQFPHLKTEGKMADWNR
;
A
#
# COMPACT_ATOMS: atom_id res chain seq x y z
N MET A 1 12.09 -4.25 4.86
CA MET A 1 10.84 -4.82 4.32
C MET A 1 9.69 -3.90 4.65
N LEU A 2 8.87 -3.58 3.66
CA LEU A 2 7.68 -2.77 3.85
C LEU A 2 6.44 -3.64 4.02
N HIS A 3 5.43 -3.09 4.67
CA HIS A 3 4.14 -3.71 4.83
C HIS A 3 3.07 -2.78 4.26
N VAL A 4 2.22 -3.30 3.39
CA VAL A 4 1.07 -2.57 2.85
C VAL A 4 -0.18 -3.15 3.50
N VAL A 5 -0.99 -2.29 4.14
CA VAL A 5 -2.20 -2.71 4.83
C VAL A 5 -3.40 -2.09 4.14
N LEU A 6 -4.24 -2.92 3.55
CA LEU A 6 -5.49 -2.49 2.92
C LEU A 6 -6.64 -2.72 3.89
N VAL A 7 -7.27 -1.64 4.31
CA VAL A 7 -8.39 -1.70 5.26
C VAL A 7 -9.68 -1.72 4.48
N GLU A 8 -10.39 -2.84 4.53
CA GLU A 8 -11.68 -3.05 3.88
C GLU A 8 -11.69 -2.70 2.39
N PRO A 9 -10.73 -3.21 1.60
CA PRO A 9 -10.70 -2.91 0.17
C PRO A 9 -11.95 -3.45 -0.52
N GLU A 10 -12.46 -2.69 -1.48
CA GLU A 10 -13.76 -2.97 -2.11
C GLU A 10 -13.62 -3.48 -3.55
N ILE A 11 -12.60 -3.03 -4.28
CA ILE A 11 -12.46 -3.30 -5.72
C ILE A 11 -11.36 -4.33 -5.95
N PRO A 12 -11.70 -5.51 -6.48
CA PRO A 12 -10.73 -6.60 -6.63
C PRO A 12 -9.53 -6.24 -7.51
N ALA A 13 -9.73 -5.48 -8.59
CA ALA A 13 -8.64 -5.08 -9.47
C ALA A 13 -7.58 -4.22 -8.75
N ASN A 14 -8.00 -3.36 -7.83
CA ASN A 14 -7.06 -2.54 -7.04
C ASN A 14 -6.19 -3.43 -6.14
N THR A 15 -6.80 -4.38 -5.45
CA THR A 15 -6.05 -5.32 -4.60
C THR A 15 -5.09 -6.16 -5.43
N GLY A 16 -5.49 -6.62 -6.61
CA GLY A 16 -4.61 -7.35 -7.51
C GLY A 16 -3.41 -6.52 -7.97
N ASN A 17 -3.62 -5.27 -8.34
CA ASN A 17 -2.54 -4.37 -8.74
C ASN A 17 -1.58 -4.07 -7.58
N ILE A 18 -2.11 -3.91 -6.37
CA ILE A 18 -1.29 -3.71 -5.17
C ILE A 18 -0.49 -4.96 -4.85
N ALA A 19 -1.09 -6.15 -5.00
CA ALA A 19 -0.38 -7.42 -4.83
C ALA A 19 0.82 -7.51 -5.78
N ARG A 20 0.64 -7.08 -7.03
CA ARG A 20 1.73 -7.03 -8.01
C ARG A 20 2.86 -6.07 -7.57
N THR A 21 2.51 -4.90 -7.08
CA THR A 21 3.49 -3.95 -6.53
C THR A 21 4.23 -4.57 -5.34
N CYS A 22 3.52 -5.23 -4.44
CA CYS A 22 4.15 -5.89 -3.29
C CYS A 22 5.09 -7.01 -3.72
N ALA A 23 4.68 -7.83 -4.68
CA ALA A 23 5.55 -8.88 -5.23
C ALA A 23 6.81 -8.30 -5.86
N ALA A 24 6.66 -7.22 -6.64
CA ALA A 24 7.78 -6.57 -7.33
C ALA A 24 8.78 -5.91 -6.38
N THR A 25 8.36 -5.56 -5.18
CA THR A 25 9.18 -4.82 -4.21
C THR A 25 9.58 -5.64 -2.99
N GLY A 26 9.08 -6.88 -2.87
CA GLY A 26 9.32 -7.71 -1.69
C GLY A 26 8.55 -7.22 -0.45
N SER A 27 7.45 -6.51 -0.64
CA SER A 27 6.60 -6.03 0.45
C SER A 27 5.54 -7.06 0.84
N VAL A 28 5.16 -7.07 2.11
CA VAL A 28 4.08 -7.93 2.61
C VAL A 28 2.74 -7.22 2.43
N LEU A 29 1.73 -7.95 1.97
CA LEU A 29 0.38 -7.42 1.80
C LEU A 29 -0.53 -7.93 2.91
N HIS A 30 -1.12 -7.02 3.65
CA HIS A 30 -2.10 -7.31 4.70
C HIS A 30 -3.48 -6.85 4.24
N LEU A 31 -4.48 -7.72 4.35
CA LEU A 31 -5.86 -7.41 4.00
C LEU A 31 -6.73 -7.50 5.26
N VAL A 32 -7.40 -6.41 5.58
CA VAL A 32 -8.30 -6.34 6.75
C VAL A 32 -9.74 -6.39 6.28
N LYS A 33 -10.46 -7.41 6.72
CA LYS A 33 -11.88 -7.61 6.37
C LYS A 33 -12.77 -6.56 7.03
N PRO A 34 -13.98 -6.31 6.47
CA PRO A 34 -14.58 -7.04 5.36
C PRO A 34 -13.97 -6.66 4.02
N LEU A 35 -13.87 -7.62 3.11
CA LEU A 35 -13.45 -7.39 1.73
C LEU A 35 -14.70 -7.29 0.86
N GLY A 36 -14.70 -6.37 -0.09
CA GLY A 36 -15.78 -6.21 -1.06
C GLY A 36 -15.79 -7.28 -2.16
N PHE A 37 -14.95 -8.31 -2.02
CA PHE A 37 -14.77 -9.36 -3.02
C PHE A 37 -14.25 -10.63 -2.35
N ASP A 38 -14.27 -11.74 -3.10
CA ASP A 38 -13.60 -12.99 -2.69
C ASP A 38 -12.16 -12.92 -3.17
N ILE A 39 -11.20 -13.24 -2.31
CA ILE A 39 -9.76 -13.23 -2.65
C ILE A 39 -9.43 -14.22 -3.76
N SER A 40 -10.28 -15.24 -3.97
CA SER A 40 -10.17 -16.17 -5.10
C SER A 40 -10.77 -15.60 -6.39
N ASP A 41 -11.33 -14.39 -6.37
CA ASP A 41 -11.96 -13.74 -7.51
C ASP A 41 -10.99 -13.62 -8.69
N LYS A 42 -11.51 -13.89 -9.90
CA LYS A 42 -10.71 -13.84 -11.12
C LYS A 42 -10.12 -12.45 -11.38
N ALA A 43 -10.80 -11.39 -10.98
CA ALA A 43 -10.31 -10.02 -11.18
C ALA A 43 -9.07 -9.74 -10.32
N VAL A 44 -9.06 -10.22 -9.06
CA VAL A 44 -7.88 -10.11 -8.18
C VAL A 44 -6.72 -10.89 -8.79
N LYS A 45 -6.95 -12.15 -9.14
CA LYS A 45 -5.92 -13.01 -9.71
C LYS A 45 -5.43 -12.52 -11.06
N ARG A 46 -6.33 -11.97 -11.89
CA ARG A 46 -5.96 -11.45 -13.21
C ARG A 46 -5.04 -10.25 -13.09
N ALA A 47 -5.35 -9.30 -12.21
CA ALA A 47 -4.54 -8.09 -12.01
C ALA A 47 -3.15 -8.40 -11.47
N GLY A 48 -3.04 -9.42 -10.59
CA GLY A 48 -1.77 -9.86 -10.01
C GLY A 48 -1.22 -11.16 -10.58
N LEU A 49 -1.70 -11.60 -11.72
CA LEU A 49 -1.63 -12.96 -12.26
C LEU A 49 -0.27 -13.64 -12.14
N ASP A 50 0.77 -13.03 -12.70
CA ASP A 50 2.11 -13.64 -12.75
C ASP A 50 2.89 -13.45 -11.45
N TYR A 51 2.35 -12.71 -10.48
CA TYR A 51 3.04 -12.28 -9.27
C TYR A 51 2.36 -12.76 -7.99
N TRP A 52 1.11 -13.23 -8.08
CA TRP A 52 0.33 -13.58 -6.88
C TRP A 52 1.04 -14.59 -5.98
N HIS A 53 1.70 -15.57 -6.58
CA HIS A 53 2.43 -16.60 -5.84
C HIS A 53 3.73 -16.08 -5.19
N LEU A 54 4.18 -14.87 -5.58
CA LEU A 54 5.40 -14.26 -5.06
C LEU A 54 5.13 -13.31 -3.90
N VAL A 55 3.87 -12.99 -3.62
CA VAL A 55 3.52 -12.04 -2.56
C VAL A 55 3.07 -12.80 -1.30
N ASP A 56 3.54 -12.32 -0.14
CA ASP A 56 3.08 -12.79 1.16
C ASP A 56 1.79 -12.03 1.48
N VAL A 57 0.65 -12.71 1.43
CA VAL A 57 -0.67 -12.13 1.70
C VAL A 57 -1.18 -12.66 3.04
N ARG A 58 -1.51 -11.74 3.95
CA ARG A 58 -2.05 -12.06 5.27
C ARG A 58 -3.41 -11.41 5.44
N VAL A 59 -4.40 -12.17 5.93
CA VAL A 59 -5.79 -11.71 6.03
C VAL A 59 -6.20 -11.67 7.50
N TYR A 60 -6.92 -10.63 7.88
CA TYR A 60 -7.38 -10.39 9.26
C TYR A 60 -8.87 -10.15 9.30
N GLU A 61 -9.51 -10.58 10.39
CA GLU A 61 -10.97 -10.45 10.57
C GLU A 61 -11.40 -8.98 10.72
N ASP A 62 -10.56 -8.16 11.36
CA ASP A 62 -10.79 -6.74 11.57
C ASP A 62 -9.49 -6.05 12.00
N LEU A 63 -9.53 -4.75 12.26
CA LEU A 63 -8.35 -4.01 12.72
C LEU A 63 -7.86 -4.47 14.09
N ASP A 64 -8.74 -4.88 14.99
CA ASP A 64 -8.34 -5.41 16.29
C ASP A 64 -7.51 -6.69 16.13
N ASP A 65 -7.96 -7.58 15.24
CA ASP A 65 -7.20 -8.80 14.90
C ASP A 65 -5.84 -8.44 14.30
N PHE A 66 -5.80 -7.46 13.40
CA PHE A 66 -4.56 -7.00 12.81
C PHE A 66 -3.58 -6.51 13.87
N PHE A 67 -4.00 -5.61 14.75
CA PHE A 67 -3.14 -5.04 15.79
C PHE A 67 -2.78 -6.04 16.90
N ALA A 68 -3.58 -7.08 17.09
CA ALA A 68 -3.24 -8.16 18.02
C ALA A 68 -2.07 -8.99 17.51
N LYS A 69 -1.93 -9.11 16.19
CA LYS A 69 -0.92 -9.96 15.53
C LYS A 69 0.27 -9.17 15.00
N ASN A 70 0.17 -7.86 14.88
CA ASN A 70 1.23 -7.01 14.36
C ASN A 70 1.45 -5.82 15.29
N HIS A 71 2.70 -5.47 15.50
CA HIS A 71 3.07 -4.36 16.37
C HIS A 71 3.93 -3.34 15.60
N PRO A 72 3.32 -2.53 14.72
CA PRO A 72 4.08 -1.59 13.90
C PRO A 72 4.86 -0.59 14.77
N SER A 73 6.17 -0.51 14.57
CA SER A 73 6.99 0.53 15.19
C SER A 73 6.87 1.85 14.43
N CYS A 74 6.51 1.78 13.16
CA CYS A 74 6.25 2.95 12.32
C CYS A 74 5.09 2.64 11.39
N LEU A 75 4.08 3.51 11.41
CA LEU A 75 2.96 3.41 10.48
C LEU A 75 2.73 4.76 9.81
N ARG A 76 2.23 4.70 8.57
CA ARG A 76 1.83 5.87 7.79
C ARG A 76 0.44 5.59 7.22
N LEU A 77 -0.48 6.48 7.51
CA LEU A 77 -1.87 6.35 7.09
C LEU A 77 -2.12 7.35 5.95
N PHE A 78 -2.43 6.82 4.77
CA PHE A 78 -2.67 7.65 3.59
C PHE A 78 -4.11 8.14 3.59
N SER A 79 -4.28 9.45 3.64
CA SER A 79 -5.60 10.08 3.71
C SER A 79 -5.54 11.50 3.16
N THR A 80 -6.60 11.92 2.45
CA THR A 80 -6.76 13.30 2.02
C THR A 80 -7.00 14.26 3.21
N LYS A 81 -7.24 13.73 4.41
CA LYS A 81 -7.44 14.48 5.65
C LYS A 81 -6.16 14.69 6.44
N ALA A 82 -5.03 14.23 5.93
CA ALA A 82 -3.76 14.28 6.65
C ALA A 82 -3.21 15.71 6.73
N PRO A 83 -2.43 16.02 7.79
CA PRO A 83 -1.92 17.38 8.02
C PRO A 83 -0.66 17.70 7.22
N ARG A 84 -0.04 16.73 6.56
CA ARG A 84 1.23 16.94 5.86
C ARG A 84 1.35 16.05 4.62
N ARG A 85 2.29 16.42 3.75
CA ARG A 85 2.58 15.64 2.55
C ARG A 85 3.26 14.32 2.90
N TYR A 86 3.02 13.31 2.06
CA TYR A 86 3.59 11.98 2.23
C TYR A 86 5.12 11.96 2.20
N ASP A 87 5.74 12.86 1.42
CA ASP A 87 7.19 12.91 1.27
C ASP A 87 7.92 13.66 2.42
N GLU A 88 7.15 14.29 3.31
CA GLU A 88 7.71 14.94 4.49
C GLU A 88 7.87 13.99 5.69
N ALA A 89 7.34 12.78 5.58
CA ALA A 89 7.44 11.78 6.64
C ALA A 89 8.61 10.84 6.39
N ASP A 90 9.10 10.21 7.45
CA ASP A 90 10.14 9.19 7.36
C ASP A 90 9.51 7.81 7.17
N TYR A 91 10.17 6.97 6.38
CA TYR A 91 9.72 5.61 6.09
C TYR A 91 10.88 4.63 6.33
N PRO A 92 11.19 4.34 7.60
CA PRO A 92 12.26 3.38 7.89
C PRO A 92 11.87 1.97 7.49
N ASP A 93 12.84 1.06 7.44
CA ASP A 93 12.57 -0.35 7.20
C ASP A 93 11.56 -0.87 8.23
N GLY A 94 10.61 -1.69 7.77
CA GLY A 94 9.54 -2.20 8.61
C GLY A 94 8.33 -1.30 8.72
N THR A 95 8.28 -0.18 8.00
CA THR A 95 7.11 0.71 7.99
C THR A 95 5.87 0.01 7.43
N TYR A 96 4.72 0.25 8.07
CA TYR A 96 3.42 -0.20 7.62
C TYR A 96 2.69 0.98 6.96
N LEU A 97 2.29 0.80 5.70
CA LEU A 97 1.56 1.79 4.91
C LEU A 97 0.09 1.39 4.86
N PHE A 98 -0.78 2.19 5.46
CA PHE A 98 -2.22 1.92 5.51
C PHE A 98 -2.94 2.69 4.41
N CYS A 99 -3.74 1.99 3.64
CA CYS A 99 -4.59 2.55 2.59
C CYS A 99 -5.98 1.90 2.65
N GLY A 100 -6.94 2.50 2.07
CA GLY A 100 -8.28 1.93 1.94
C GLY A 100 -9.29 2.94 2.35
N LYS A 101 -10.55 2.63 2.30
CA LYS A 101 -11.17 1.85 1.24
C LYS A 101 -11.50 2.81 0.10
N GLU A 102 -11.80 2.30 -1.07
CA GLU A 102 -11.92 3.16 -2.27
C GLU A 102 -12.97 4.26 -2.14
N THR A 103 -14.11 3.97 -1.49
CA THR A 103 -15.22 4.93 -1.41
C THR A 103 -15.11 5.93 -0.28
N ARG A 104 -14.46 5.60 0.83
CA ARG A 104 -14.46 6.43 2.05
C ARG A 104 -13.08 6.67 2.65
N GLY A 105 -12.07 5.97 2.19
CA GLY A 105 -10.74 6.01 2.80
C GLY A 105 -10.70 5.23 4.12
N LEU A 106 -9.68 5.50 4.91
CA LEU A 106 -9.48 4.85 6.20
C LEU A 106 -10.53 5.29 7.24
N PRO A 107 -10.87 4.40 8.21
CA PRO A 107 -11.80 4.77 9.27
C PRO A 107 -11.33 6.01 10.05
N GLU A 108 -12.26 6.91 10.38
CA GLU A 108 -11.92 8.14 11.09
C GLU A 108 -11.33 7.90 12.48
N ASP A 109 -11.80 6.87 13.18
CA ASP A 109 -11.25 6.49 14.48
C ASP A 109 -9.78 6.11 14.38
N LEU A 110 -9.42 5.38 13.33
CA LEU A 110 -8.03 5.00 13.06
C LEU A 110 -7.19 6.24 12.76
N LEU A 111 -7.68 7.14 11.91
CA LEU A 111 -7.00 8.39 11.59
C LEU A 111 -6.81 9.26 12.84
N ALA A 112 -7.84 9.39 13.66
CA ALA A 112 -7.78 10.18 14.89
C ALA A 112 -6.77 9.62 15.89
N ALA A 113 -6.72 8.29 16.02
CA ALA A 113 -5.78 7.63 16.94
C ALA A 113 -4.32 7.80 16.51
N HIS A 114 -4.07 8.04 15.22
CA HIS A 114 -2.73 8.14 14.64
C HIS A 114 -2.56 9.37 13.75
N TYR A 115 -3.17 10.48 14.12
CA TYR A 115 -3.23 11.65 13.25
C TYR A 115 -1.86 12.17 12.84
N ASP A 116 -0.88 12.15 13.76
CA ASP A 116 0.49 12.59 13.47
C ASP A 116 1.21 11.68 12.48
N SER A 117 0.70 10.48 12.27
CA SER A 117 1.23 9.50 11.31
C SER A 117 0.50 9.54 9.97
N CYS A 118 -0.51 10.38 9.84
CA CYS A 118 -1.27 10.52 8.60
C CYS A 118 -0.49 11.38 7.60
N VAL A 119 -0.52 10.96 6.35
CA VAL A 119 0.16 11.64 5.24
C VAL A 119 -0.78 11.70 4.03
N ARG A 120 -0.58 12.69 3.18
CA ARG A 120 -1.38 12.84 1.97
C ARG A 120 -0.50 12.99 0.73
N ILE A 121 -1.00 12.49 -0.38
CA ILE A 121 -0.43 12.75 -1.69
C ILE A 121 -1.08 14.05 -2.21
N PRO A 122 -0.28 15.08 -2.56
CA PRO A 122 -0.84 16.33 -3.08
C PRO A 122 -1.59 16.08 -4.40
N ILE A 123 -2.80 16.60 -4.48
CA ILE A 123 -3.61 16.58 -5.69
C ILE A 123 -4.31 17.94 -5.83
N ARG A 124 -4.87 18.20 -7.01
CA ARG A 124 -5.60 19.43 -7.25
C ARG A 124 -6.83 19.51 -6.32
N ALA A 125 -7.20 20.72 -5.93
CA ALA A 125 -8.31 20.93 -5.00
C ALA A 125 -9.64 20.36 -5.51
N GLU A 126 -9.84 20.36 -6.83
CA GLU A 126 -11.06 19.87 -7.47
C GLU A 126 -11.15 18.33 -7.51
N ALA A 127 -10.03 17.65 -7.31
CA ALA A 127 -9.99 16.18 -7.29
C ALA A 127 -10.28 15.67 -5.88
N ARG A 128 -10.99 14.54 -5.79
CA ARG A 128 -11.34 13.93 -4.49
C ARG A 128 -10.22 13.07 -3.94
N SER A 129 -9.69 12.18 -4.79
CA SER A 129 -8.67 11.21 -4.40
C SER A 129 -8.04 10.61 -5.64
N LEU A 130 -6.93 9.92 -5.45
CA LEU A 130 -6.34 9.07 -6.47
C LEU A 130 -6.92 7.65 -6.36
N ASN A 131 -6.78 6.90 -7.44
CA ASN A 131 -7.03 5.46 -7.42
C ASN A 131 -6.22 4.81 -6.30
N LEU A 132 -6.83 3.86 -5.59
CA LEU A 132 -6.21 3.21 -4.43
C LEU A 132 -4.89 2.53 -4.76
N SER A 133 -4.83 1.78 -5.87
CA SER A 133 -3.60 1.09 -6.26
C SER A 133 -2.48 2.05 -6.65
N ASN A 134 -2.82 3.18 -7.26
CA ASN A 134 -1.85 4.23 -7.56
C ASN A 134 -1.31 4.87 -6.28
N SER A 135 -2.18 5.17 -5.33
CA SER A 135 -1.77 5.73 -4.04
C SER A 135 -0.82 4.81 -3.28
N ALA A 136 -1.14 3.52 -3.25
CA ALA A 136 -0.30 2.53 -2.59
C ALA A 136 1.08 2.44 -3.26
N ALA A 137 1.12 2.42 -4.60
CA ALA A 137 2.39 2.39 -5.33
C ALA A 137 3.25 3.63 -5.06
N ILE A 138 2.63 4.81 -5.07
CA ILE A 138 3.35 6.06 -4.76
C ILE A 138 3.95 5.98 -3.36
N GLY A 139 3.19 5.53 -2.37
CA GLY A 139 3.69 5.40 -1.00
C GLY A 139 4.81 4.39 -0.87
N VAL A 140 4.66 3.23 -1.46
CA VAL A 140 5.69 2.18 -1.45
C VAL A 140 6.99 2.69 -2.07
N PHE A 141 6.92 3.33 -3.23
CA PHE A 141 8.12 3.81 -3.91
C PHE A 141 8.74 5.03 -3.25
N GLU A 142 7.97 5.87 -2.56
CA GLU A 142 8.58 6.91 -1.72
C GLU A 142 9.35 6.30 -0.55
N ALA A 143 8.79 5.31 0.12
CA ALA A 143 9.49 4.62 1.20
C ALA A 143 10.78 3.96 0.70
N LEU A 144 10.72 3.29 -0.46
CA LEU A 144 11.88 2.65 -1.06
C LEU A 144 12.92 3.67 -1.51
N ARG A 145 12.49 4.81 -2.04
CA ARG A 145 13.40 5.90 -2.42
C ARG A 145 14.21 6.36 -1.21
N GLN A 146 13.56 6.58 -0.08
CA GLN A 146 14.25 6.99 1.16
C GLN A 146 15.24 5.94 1.63
N GLN A 147 14.95 4.66 1.40
CA GLN A 147 15.82 3.53 1.76
C GLN A 147 16.86 3.21 0.68
N GLN A 148 16.91 3.98 -0.41
CA GLN A 148 17.82 3.78 -1.54
C GLN A 148 17.60 2.45 -2.26
N PHE A 149 16.34 2.02 -2.38
CA PHE A 149 15.93 0.83 -3.15
C PHE A 149 16.71 -0.45 -2.81
N PRO A 150 16.78 -0.86 -1.52
CA PRO A 150 17.59 -2.01 -1.13
C PRO A 150 17.09 -3.28 -1.81
N HIS A 151 18.02 -4.08 -2.31
CA HIS A 151 17.75 -5.38 -2.95
C HIS A 151 16.95 -5.32 -4.25
N LEU A 152 16.76 -4.12 -4.83
CA LEU A 152 16.05 -3.97 -6.08
C LEU A 152 17.03 -3.70 -7.21
N LYS A 153 16.67 -4.13 -8.41
CA LYS A 153 17.43 -3.86 -9.61
C LYS A 153 17.18 -2.41 -10.04
N THR A 154 18.24 -1.61 -10.06
CA THR A 154 18.14 -0.16 -10.32
C THR A 154 18.57 0.24 -11.72
N GLU A 155 19.17 -0.66 -12.49
CA GLU A 155 19.69 -0.37 -13.83
C GLU A 155 19.25 -1.41 -14.83
N GLY A 156 19.10 -0.96 -16.06
CA GLY A 156 18.84 -1.81 -17.21
C GLY A 156 19.93 -1.67 -18.28
N LYS A 157 19.85 -2.49 -19.31
CA LYS A 157 20.80 -2.46 -20.42
C LYS A 157 20.10 -2.79 -21.72
N MET A 158 20.34 -1.98 -22.76
CA MET A 158 19.91 -2.28 -24.11
C MET A 158 20.98 -3.08 -24.82
N ALA A 159 20.59 -4.14 -25.54
CA ALA A 159 21.52 -5.01 -26.25
C ALA A 159 22.39 -4.25 -27.24
N ASP A 160 21.84 -3.25 -27.93
CA ASP A 160 22.52 -2.52 -29.02
C ASP A 160 22.86 -1.07 -28.67
N TRP A 161 22.92 -0.74 -27.39
CA TRP A 161 23.09 0.66 -26.94
C TRP A 161 24.42 1.27 -27.36
N ASN A 162 25.51 0.49 -27.45
CA ASN A 162 26.85 0.94 -27.70
C ASN A 162 27.30 0.78 -29.18
N ARG A 163 26.41 0.96 -30.12
CA ARG A 163 26.75 0.94 -31.56
C ARG A 163 27.55 2.12 -32.00
#